data_f9df06f276e3fc0a08a5bb0b111affe9
#
_entry.id   f9df06f276e3fc0a08a5bb0b111affe9
#
_cell.length_a   1.000
_cell.length_b   1.000
_cell.length_c   1.000
_cell.angle_alpha   90.00
_cell.angle_beta   90.00
_cell.angle_gamma   90.00
#
_symmetry.space_group_name_H-M   'P 1'
#
loop_
_entity.id
_entity.type
_entity.pdbx_description
1 polymer ?
#
loop_
_entity_poly.entity_id
_entity_poly.type
_entity_poly.pdbx_seq_one_letter_code
_entity_poly.pdbx_strand_id
1 'polypeptide(L)'
;MNEKKVQSRKRNQNQTQKKSRDRQAQPRNTFGNQHRSQFQAAFQIFCRHWLPVCIAALILSGTANLLRESRLQQEVAAKIVRFHVRANSDCASDQQIKLQVRDAVAEELRTILHGAETKAETEEILRENEPSIRAAALQTLRAGGSTDDITVTYGKASFEEKETGSYILPAGTYDALQINIGRAKGHNWWCMLYPSICFSDALRPVNEDGESAEKVEKSRIPLQNLLSDAAYREILKSDRISFRFFWR
;
A
#
# COMPACT_ATOMS: atom_id res chain seq x y z
N MET A 1 -102.39 -6.12 -23.35
CA MET A 1 -101.81 -6.00 -21.96
C MET A 1 -100.30 -6.36 -21.86
N ASN A 2 -99.61 -6.52 -22.99
CA ASN A 2 -98.20 -7.00 -23.02
C ASN A 2 -97.09 -5.93 -23.29
N GLU A 3 -97.39 -4.80 -23.90
CA GLU A 3 -96.38 -3.81 -24.27
C GLU A 3 -95.82 -3.01 -23.07
N LYS A 4 -96.67 -2.68 -22.08
CA LYS A 4 -96.22 -1.95 -20.87
C LYS A 4 -95.24 -2.77 -20.00
N LYS A 5 -95.37 -4.10 -20.04
CA LYS A 5 -94.42 -4.97 -19.28
C LYS A 5 -93.07 -5.09 -19.94
N VAL A 6 -93.01 -4.99 -21.25
CA VAL A 6 -91.72 -5.05 -21.99
C VAL A 6 -90.95 -3.72 -21.84
N GLN A 7 -91.62 -2.59 -21.86
CA GLN A 7 -90.98 -1.28 -21.66
C GLN A 7 -90.41 -1.11 -20.23
N SER A 8 -91.12 -1.60 -19.22
CA SER A 8 -90.65 -1.56 -17.83
C SER A 8 -89.42 -2.41 -17.60
N ARG A 9 -89.29 -3.57 -18.26
CA ARG A 9 -88.12 -4.43 -18.19
C ARG A 9 -86.88 -3.79 -18.88
N LYS A 10 -87.09 -3.13 -20.04
CA LYS A 10 -86.00 -2.43 -20.72
C LYS A 10 -85.50 -1.20 -19.91
N ARG A 11 -86.36 -0.50 -19.24
CA ARG A 11 -86.05 0.63 -18.38
C ARG A 11 -85.26 0.20 -17.17
N ASN A 12 -85.60 -0.94 -16.54
CA ASN A 12 -84.83 -1.48 -15.42
C ASN A 12 -83.45 -2.02 -15.82
N GLN A 13 -83.35 -2.66 -17.00
CA GLN A 13 -82.04 -3.12 -17.49
C GLN A 13 -81.08 -1.97 -17.80
N ASN A 14 -81.56 -0.85 -18.36
CA ASN A 14 -80.80 0.32 -18.62
C ASN A 14 -80.36 1.04 -17.34
N GLN A 15 -81.20 1.05 -16.30
CA GLN A 15 -80.78 1.62 -14.99
C GLN A 15 -79.78 0.75 -14.27
N THR A 16 -79.83 -0.57 -14.41
CA THR A 16 -78.88 -1.49 -13.82
C THR A 16 -77.49 -1.40 -14.54
N GLN A 17 -77.50 -1.26 -15.89
CA GLN A 17 -76.28 -1.07 -16.64
C GLN A 17 -75.60 0.31 -16.38
N LYS A 18 -76.39 1.37 -16.18
CA LYS A 18 -75.89 2.69 -15.82
C LYS A 18 -75.27 2.68 -14.43
N LYS A 19 -75.88 2.02 -13.46
CA LYS A 19 -75.41 1.86 -12.09
C LYS A 19 -74.12 1.00 -12.00
N SER A 20 -73.96 0.02 -12.89
CA SER A 20 -72.73 -0.79 -12.97
C SER A 20 -71.58 -0.02 -13.65
N ARG A 21 -71.86 0.89 -14.63
CA ARG A 21 -70.87 1.76 -15.24
C ARG A 21 -70.35 2.84 -14.28
N ASP A 22 -71.26 3.41 -13.47
CA ASP A 22 -70.86 4.43 -12.48
C ASP A 22 -70.09 3.86 -11.29
N ARG A 23 -70.17 2.54 -11.01
CA ARG A 23 -69.43 1.84 -9.98
C ARG A 23 -68.00 1.50 -10.44
N GLN A 24 -67.69 1.51 -11.74
CA GLN A 24 -66.34 1.28 -12.27
C GLN A 24 -65.48 2.55 -12.38
N ALA A 25 -66.06 3.71 -12.15
CA ALA A 25 -65.35 4.97 -12.02
C ALA A 25 -64.92 5.21 -10.55
N GLN A 26 -64.21 4.23 -9.95
CA GLN A 26 -63.49 4.51 -8.72
C GLN A 26 -62.32 5.46 -9.03
N PRO A 27 -62.11 6.51 -8.23
CA PRO A 27 -60.95 7.39 -8.41
C PRO A 27 -59.70 6.54 -8.21
N ARG A 28 -58.94 6.35 -9.28
CA ARG A 28 -57.61 5.76 -9.22
C ARG A 28 -56.80 6.56 -8.22
N ASN A 29 -56.25 5.86 -7.23
CA ASN A 29 -55.37 6.34 -6.17
C ASN A 29 -54.42 7.48 -6.64
N THR A 30 -54.86 8.71 -6.52
CA THR A 30 -54.07 9.90 -6.80
C THR A 30 -53.07 10.17 -5.68
N PHE A 31 -53.27 9.62 -4.48
CA PHE A 31 -52.40 9.76 -3.33
C PHE A 31 -51.00 9.11 -3.53
N GLY A 32 -50.93 7.96 -4.22
CA GLY A 32 -49.66 7.28 -4.48
C GLY A 32 -48.79 7.97 -5.53
N ASN A 33 -49.38 8.68 -6.48
CA ASN A 33 -48.62 9.34 -7.55
C ASN A 33 -48.02 10.68 -7.11
N GLN A 34 -48.66 11.37 -6.19
CA GLN A 34 -48.20 12.68 -5.72
C GLN A 34 -46.94 12.56 -4.84
N HIS A 35 -46.85 11.58 -3.98
CA HIS A 35 -45.65 11.30 -3.21
C HIS A 35 -44.48 10.83 -4.09
N ARG A 36 -44.77 10.04 -5.13
CA ARG A 36 -43.78 9.54 -6.07
C ARG A 36 -43.16 10.66 -6.92
N SER A 37 -43.98 11.64 -7.33
CA SER A 37 -43.50 12.80 -8.09
C SER A 37 -42.70 13.78 -7.24
N GLN A 38 -43.06 13.97 -5.98
CA GLN A 38 -42.29 14.79 -5.03
C GLN A 38 -40.93 14.16 -4.71
N PHE A 39 -40.87 12.83 -4.53
CA PHE A 39 -39.65 12.10 -4.32
C PHE A 39 -38.72 12.17 -5.55
N GLN A 40 -39.28 12.03 -6.74
CA GLN A 40 -38.52 12.15 -7.99
C GLN A 40 -37.97 13.57 -8.21
N ALA A 41 -38.73 14.61 -7.92
CA ALA A 41 -38.29 15.99 -8.02
C ALA A 41 -37.17 16.30 -7.00
N ALA A 42 -37.34 15.87 -5.75
CA ALA A 42 -36.33 16.03 -4.71
C ALA A 42 -35.04 15.26 -5.06
N PHE A 43 -35.16 14.05 -5.59
CA PHE A 43 -34.02 13.25 -6.04
C PHE A 43 -33.30 13.88 -7.24
N GLN A 44 -34.02 14.44 -8.20
CA GLN A 44 -33.43 15.17 -9.33
C GLN A 44 -32.70 16.44 -8.89
N ILE A 45 -33.24 17.20 -7.92
CA ILE A 45 -32.58 18.38 -7.35
C ILE A 45 -31.32 17.95 -6.60
N PHE A 46 -31.40 16.88 -5.83
CA PHE A 46 -30.22 16.31 -5.14
C PHE A 46 -29.14 15.88 -6.14
N CYS A 47 -29.48 15.10 -7.15
CA CYS A 47 -28.53 14.66 -8.17
C CYS A 47 -27.93 15.82 -8.95
N ARG A 48 -28.71 16.87 -9.24
CA ARG A 48 -28.25 18.02 -10.01
C ARG A 48 -27.25 18.90 -9.24
N HIS A 49 -27.44 19.08 -7.92
CA HIS A 49 -26.68 20.03 -7.14
C HIS A 49 -25.68 19.37 -6.19
N TRP A 50 -26.02 18.25 -5.56
CA TRP A 50 -25.19 17.60 -4.54
C TRP A 50 -24.26 16.54 -5.10
N LEU A 51 -24.66 15.82 -6.13
CA LEU A 51 -23.81 14.80 -6.74
C LEU A 51 -22.47 15.38 -7.24
N PRO A 52 -22.45 16.50 -8.01
CA PRO A 52 -21.17 17.08 -8.44
C PRO A 52 -20.32 17.58 -7.27
N VAL A 53 -20.93 18.08 -6.20
CA VAL A 53 -20.22 18.50 -4.98
C VAL A 53 -19.59 17.32 -4.28
N CYS A 54 -20.32 16.21 -4.14
CA CYS A 54 -19.79 14.98 -3.56
C CYS A 54 -18.64 14.40 -4.41
N ILE A 55 -18.78 14.38 -5.73
CA ILE A 55 -17.72 13.94 -6.64
C ILE A 55 -16.49 14.85 -6.51
N ALA A 56 -16.67 16.15 -6.49
CA ALA A 56 -15.57 17.10 -6.31
C ALA A 56 -14.87 16.89 -4.95
N ALA A 57 -15.62 16.69 -3.88
CA ALA A 57 -15.07 16.40 -2.55
C ALA A 57 -14.27 15.08 -2.52
N LEU A 58 -14.77 14.04 -3.19
CA LEU A 58 -14.05 12.76 -3.34
C LEU A 58 -12.75 12.91 -4.13
N ILE A 59 -12.78 13.67 -5.24
CA ILE A 59 -11.59 13.95 -6.05
C ILE A 59 -10.58 14.75 -5.22
N LEU A 60 -11.01 15.80 -4.51
CA LEU A 60 -10.13 16.62 -3.68
C LEU A 60 -9.51 15.79 -2.53
N SER A 61 -10.29 14.94 -1.87
CA SER A 61 -9.76 14.09 -0.81
C SER A 61 -8.79 13.02 -1.35
N GLY A 62 -9.09 12.44 -2.51
CA GLY A 62 -8.21 11.49 -3.19
C GLY A 62 -6.88 12.12 -3.60
N THR A 63 -6.91 13.31 -4.22
CA THR A 63 -5.69 14.04 -4.61
C THR A 63 -4.88 14.48 -3.40
N ALA A 64 -5.52 14.92 -2.32
CA ALA A 64 -4.84 15.29 -1.09
C ALA A 64 -4.10 14.10 -0.45
N ASN A 65 -4.71 12.90 -0.44
CA ASN A 65 -4.06 11.68 0.04
C ASN A 65 -2.86 11.28 -0.82
N LEU A 66 -2.98 11.31 -2.15
CA LEU A 66 -1.86 11.01 -3.05
C LEU A 66 -0.69 11.99 -2.86
N LEU A 67 -0.97 13.27 -2.69
CA LEU A 67 0.06 14.28 -2.42
C LEU A 67 0.72 14.07 -1.06
N ARG A 68 -0.04 13.63 -0.06
CA ARG A 68 0.49 13.31 1.27
C ARG A 68 1.43 12.11 1.21
N GLU A 69 1.02 11.01 0.56
CA GLU A 69 1.87 9.82 0.39
C GLU A 69 3.15 10.13 -0.40
N SER A 70 3.04 10.93 -1.46
CA SER A 70 4.22 11.30 -2.25
C SER A 70 5.21 12.17 -1.45
N ARG A 71 4.72 13.10 -0.62
CA ARG A 71 5.56 13.91 0.27
C ARG A 71 6.25 13.06 1.33
N LEU A 72 5.49 12.16 1.98
CA LEU A 72 6.06 11.22 2.94
C LEU A 72 7.16 10.37 2.31
N GLN A 73 6.89 9.79 1.15
CA GLN A 73 7.87 8.97 0.43
C GLN A 73 9.13 9.78 0.09
N GLN A 74 8.98 11.00 -0.41
CA GLN A 74 10.11 11.87 -0.74
C GLN A 74 10.93 12.24 0.50
N GLU A 75 10.27 12.59 1.61
CA GLU A 75 10.96 12.93 2.85
C GLU A 75 11.75 11.73 3.38
N VAL A 76 11.12 10.54 3.44
CA VAL A 76 11.78 9.32 3.89
C VAL A 76 12.94 8.95 2.95
N ALA A 77 12.71 8.97 1.62
CA ALA A 77 13.72 8.63 0.64
C ALA A 77 14.94 9.59 0.67
N ALA A 78 14.71 10.86 0.99
CA ALA A 78 15.80 11.83 1.13
C ALA A 78 16.71 11.53 2.33
N LYS A 79 16.23 10.80 3.33
CA LYS A 79 16.93 10.58 4.61
C LYS A 79 17.51 9.19 4.77
N ILE A 80 17.12 8.22 3.96
CA ILE A 80 17.56 6.84 4.11
C ILE A 80 18.31 6.34 2.87
N VAL A 81 19.18 5.34 3.09
CA VAL A 81 19.76 4.49 2.05
C VAL A 81 19.27 3.08 2.27
N ARG A 82 18.76 2.45 1.22
CA ARG A 82 18.29 1.05 1.27
C ARG A 82 19.38 0.09 0.79
N PHE A 83 19.24 -1.16 1.20
CA PHE A 83 20.10 -2.25 0.76
C PHE A 83 19.24 -3.44 0.34
N HIS A 84 19.52 -4.03 -0.82
CA HIS A 84 18.86 -5.26 -1.21
C HIS A 84 19.79 -6.24 -1.93
N VAL A 85 19.51 -7.52 -1.73
CA VAL A 85 20.17 -8.62 -2.41
C VAL A 85 19.13 -9.45 -3.12
N ARG A 86 19.30 -9.65 -4.43
CA ARG A 86 18.38 -10.41 -5.26
C ARG A 86 19.03 -11.71 -5.72
N ALA A 87 18.35 -12.83 -5.47
CA ALA A 87 18.81 -14.15 -5.91
C ALA A 87 18.66 -14.33 -7.43
N ASN A 88 19.45 -15.24 -8.00
CA ASN A 88 19.34 -15.63 -9.41
C ASN A 88 17.93 -16.21 -9.71
N SER A 89 17.39 -17.07 -8.83
CA SER A 89 16.05 -17.64 -8.95
C SER A 89 15.43 -17.91 -7.56
N ASP A 90 14.23 -18.49 -7.54
CA ASP A 90 13.51 -18.86 -6.30
C ASP A 90 13.80 -20.29 -5.85
N CYS A 91 14.73 -21.02 -6.47
CA CYS A 91 15.14 -22.32 -5.98
C CYS A 91 15.84 -22.20 -4.61
N ALA A 92 15.73 -23.24 -3.80
CA ALA A 92 16.23 -23.22 -2.42
C ALA A 92 17.75 -22.95 -2.34
N SER A 93 18.53 -23.47 -3.28
CA SER A 93 19.98 -23.25 -3.34
C SER A 93 20.31 -21.78 -3.61
N ASP A 94 19.65 -21.14 -4.58
CA ASP A 94 19.89 -19.71 -4.89
C ASP A 94 19.45 -18.81 -3.75
N GLN A 95 18.35 -19.14 -3.08
CA GLN A 95 17.89 -18.41 -1.90
C GLN A 95 18.86 -18.56 -0.72
N GLN A 96 19.44 -19.73 -0.51
CA GLN A 96 20.45 -19.94 0.52
C GLN A 96 21.76 -19.20 0.21
N ILE A 97 22.26 -19.27 -1.02
CA ILE A 97 23.45 -18.52 -1.47
C ILE A 97 23.22 -17.02 -1.32
N LYS A 98 22.05 -16.51 -1.68
CA LYS A 98 21.70 -15.10 -1.46
C LYS A 98 21.88 -14.67 0.00
N LEU A 99 21.46 -15.49 0.96
CA LEU A 99 21.63 -15.18 2.38
C LEU A 99 23.09 -15.15 2.79
N GLN A 100 23.91 -16.07 2.29
CA GLN A 100 25.37 -16.08 2.54
C GLN A 100 26.03 -14.84 1.96
N VAL A 101 25.70 -14.47 0.71
CA VAL A 101 26.21 -13.25 0.07
C VAL A 101 25.78 -12.02 0.85
N ARG A 102 24.52 -11.93 1.29
CA ARG A 102 24.04 -10.86 2.15
C ARG A 102 24.89 -10.71 3.41
N ASP A 103 25.16 -11.82 4.11
CA ASP A 103 25.89 -11.78 5.37
C ASP A 103 27.34 -11.34 5.18
N ALA A 104 28.01 -11.83 4.15
CA ALA A 104 29.37 -11.40 3.80
C ALA A 104 29.46 -9.92 3.40
N VAL A 105 28.51 -9.47 2.58
CA VAL A 105 28.43 -8.04 2.22
C VAL A 105 28.08 -7.18 3.44
N ALA A 106 27.21 -7.62 4.32
CA ALA A 106 26.87 -6.89 5.53
C ALA A 106 28.09 -6.72 6.46
N GLU A 107 28.97 -7.73 6.55
CA GLU A 107 30.22 -7.62 7.31
C GLU A 107 31.19 -6.61 6.69
N GLU A 108 31.38 -6.64 5.38
CA GLU A 108 32.16 -5.67 4.66
C GLU A 108 31.63 -4.24 4.85
N LEU A 109 30.31 -4.06 4.69
CA LEU A 109 29.66 -2.77 4.89
C LEU A 109 29.79 -2.27 6.32
N ARG A 110 29.77 -3.14 7.33
CA ARG A 110 30.01 -2.77 8.73
C ARG A 110 31.38 -2.18 8.91
N THR A 111 32.37 -2.75 8.23
CA THR A 111 33.77 -2.29 8.30
C THR A 111 33.95 -0.96 7.60
N ILE A 112 33.51 -0.82 6.37
CA ILE A 112 33.72 0.40 5.57
C ILE A 112 32.86 1.58 6.00
N LEU A 113 31.65 1.34 6.54
CA LEU A 113 30.76 2.39 7.02
C LEU A 113 30.96 2.75 8.49
N HIS A 114 32.02 2.19 9.13
CA HIS A 114 32.33 2.54 10.51
C HIS A 114 32.67 4.04 10.60
N GLY A 115 31.88 4.78 11.39
CA GLY A 115 32.08 6.22 11.56
C GLY A 115 31.34 7.11 10.54
N ALA A 116 30.61 6.55 9.59
CA ALA A 116 29.73 7.35 8.73
C ALA A 116 28.55 7.91 9.53
N GLU A 117 28.45 9.21 9.63
CA GLU A 117 27.43 9.91 10.43
C GLU A 117 26.29 10.47 9.58
N THR A 118 26.51 10.64 8.27
CA THR A 118 25.54 11.24 7.36
C THR A 118 25.21 10.33 6.19
N LYS A 119 24.03 10.57 5.58
CA LYS A 119 23.65 9.89 4.34
C LYS A 119 24.68 10.14 3.23
N ALA A 120 25.14 11.39 3.08
CA ALA A 120 26.10 11.77 2.04
C ALA A 120 27.43 11.03 2.17
N GLU A 121 27.98 10.94 3.38
CA GLU A 121 29.19 10.15 3.66
C GLU A 121 28.99 8.67 3.36
N THR A 122 27.84 8.12 3.79
CA THR A 122 27.47 6.74 3.47
C THR A 122 27.46 6.51 1.96
N GLU A 123 26.87 7.41 1.18
CA GLU A 123 26.80 7.32 -0.28
C GLU A 123 28.18 7.39 -0.95
N GLU A 124 29.05 8.29 -0.49
CA GLU A 124 30.40 8.43 -1.00
C GLU A 124 31.23 7.17 -0.73
N ILE A 125 31.24 6.68 0.51
CA ILE A 125 31.89 5.44 0.90
C ILE A 125 31.43 4.24 0.08
N LEU A 126 30.13 4.12 -0.16
CA LEU A 126 29.58 3.04 -0.97
C LEU A 126 30.05 3.07 -2.42
N ARG A 127 30.16 4.27 -3.03
CA ARG A 127 30.65 4.42 -4.41
C ARG A 127 32.13 4.09 -4.51
N GLU A 128 32.92 4.55 -3.55
CA GLU A 128 34.36 4.31 -3.54
C GLU A 128 34.74 2.84 -3.30
N ASN A 129 33.91 2.15 -2.49
CA ASN A 129 34.16 0.76 -2.09
C ASN A 129 33.34 -0.26 -2.87
N GLU A 130 32.67 0.11 -3.98
CA GLU A 130 31.93 -0.84 -4.82
C GLU A 130 32.79 -2.06 -5.23
N PRO A 131 34.08 -1.92 -5.62
CA PRO A 131 34.92 -3.06 -5.97
C PRO A 131 35.15 -4.03 -4.81
N SER A 132 35.36 -3.54 -3.58
CA SER A 132 35.56 -4.38 -2.39
C SER A 132 34.26 -5.11 -2.01
N ILE A 133 33.12 -4.41 -2.03
CA ILE A 133 31.81 -4.99 -1.81
C ILE A 133 31.55 -6.11 -2.83
N ARG A 134 31.84 -5.86 -4.11
CA ARG A 134 31.71 -6.86 -5.17
C ARG A 134 32.62 -8.05 -4.95
N ALA A 135 33.86 -7.82 -4.52
CA ALA A 135 34.81 -8.88 -4.26
C ALA A 135 34.35 -9.80 -3.12
N ALA A 136 33.88 -9.25 -2.00
CA ALA A 136 33.34 -10.00 -0.87
C ALA A 136 32.11 -10.85 -1.29
N ALA A 137 31.19 -10.24 -2.04
CA ALA A 137 30.02 -10.92 -2.57
C ALA A 137 30.40 -12.06 -3.52
N LEU A 138 31.33 -11.83 -4.45
CA LEU A 138 31.76 -12.80 -5.44
C LEU A 138 32.53 -13.96 -4.82
N GLN A 139 33.40 -13.69 -3.85
CA GLN A 139 34.14 -14.71 -3.10
C GLN A 139 33.15 -15.68 -2.41
N THR A 140 32.15 -15.14 -1.73
CA THR A 140 31.10 -15.95 -1.05
C THR A 140 30.29 -16.75 -2.04
N LEU A 141 29.92 -16.16 -3.18
CA LEU A 141 29.18 -16.84 -4.25
C LEU A 141 29.96 -18.06 -4.77
N ARG A 142 31.28 -17.89 -5.01
CA ARG A 142 32.16 -18.96 -5.48
C ARG A 142 32.35 -20.05 -4.43
N ALA A 143 32.51 -19.66 -3.15
CA ALA A 143 32.58 -20.63 -2.04
C ALA A 143 31.31 -21.45 -1.89
N GLY A 144 30.14 -20.88 -2.23
CA GLY A 144 28.85 -21.58 -2.30
C GLY A 144 28.69 -22.47 -3.55
N GLY A 145 29.71 -22.55 -4.42
CA GLY A 145 29.69 -23.42 -5.62
C GLY A 145 28.92 -22.85 -6.81
N SER A 146 28.46 -21.61 -6.76
CA SER A 146 27.78 -20.96 -7.90
C SER A 146 28.77 -20.40 -8.91
N THR A 147 28.46 -20.55 -10.19
CA THR A 147 29.21 -19.94 -11.31
C THR A 147 28.56 -18.65 -11.83
N ASP A 148 27.46 -18.22 -11.23
CA ASP A 148 26.78 -16.98 -11.59
C ASP A 148 27.69 -15.76 -11.40
N ASP A 149 27.39 -14.65 -12.05
CA ASP A 149 28.06 -13.37 -11.81
C ASP A 149 27.30 -12.54 -10.78
N ILE A 150 27.94 -11.51 -10.24
CA ILE A 150 27.35 -10.53 -9.34
C ILE A 150 27.50 -9.12 -9.91
N THR A 151 26.39 -8.41 -9.94
CA THR A 151 26.37 -6.98 -10.23
C THR A 151 26.11 -6.22 -8.93
N VAL A 152 27.01 -5.33 -8.58
CA VAL A 152 26.85 -4.37 -7.48
C VAL A 152 26.58 -3.00 -8.09
N THR A 153 25.54 -2.31 -7.65
CA THR A 153 25.23 -0.96 -8.11
C THR A 153 24.72 -0.12 -6.95
N TYR A 154 25.17 1.12 -6.90
CA TYR A 154 24.58 2.14 -6.04
C TYR A 154 23.81 3.15 -6.88
N GLY A 155 22.54 3.38 -6.56
CA GLY A 155 21.70 4.32 -7.32
C GLY A 155 20.25 4.27 -6.94
N LYS A 156 19.42 4.95 -7.73
CA LYS A 156 17.97 4.97 -7.53
C LYS A 156 17.35 3.61 -7.89
N ALA A 157 16.53 3.09 -6.99
CA ALA A 157 15.77 1.85 -7.20
C ALA A 157 14.35 1.99 -6.67
N SER A 158 13.39 1.38 -7.37
CA SER A 158 11.99 1.32 -6.93
C SER A 158 11.79 0.18 -5.94
N PHE A 159 11.00 0.47 -4.92
CA PHE A 159 10.66 -0.47 -3.86
C PHE A 159 9.15 -0.46 -3.63
N GLU A 160 8.61 -1.62 -3.33
CA GLU A 160 7.27 -1.76 -2.77
C GLU A 160 7.25 -1.33 -1.30
N GLU A 161 6.06 -1.07 -0.77
CA GLU A 161 5.89 -0.85 0.66
C GLU A 161 6.42 -2.04 1.45
N LYS A 162 7.21 -1.79 2.49
CA LYS A 162 7.86 -2.85 3.25
C LYS A 162 7.90 -2.54 4.73
N GLU A 163 7.49 -3.53 5.51
CA GLU A 163 7.70 -3.52 6.96
C GLU A 163 9.16 -3.86 7.29
N THR A 164 9.78 -3.06 8.16
CA THR A 164 11.15 -3.25 8.64
C THR A 164 11.18 -2.93 10.14
N GLY A 165 11.18 -3.97 10.97
CA GLY A 165 11.07 -3.79 12.43
C GLY A 165 9.76 -3.10 12.81
N SER A 166 9.85 -1.97 13.51
CA SER A 166 8.71 -1.15 13.94
C SER A 166 8.21 -0.17 12.88
N TYR A 167 8.83 -0.13 11.70
CA TYR A 167 8.55 0.85 10.67
C TYR A 167 7.90 0.22 9.44
N ILE A 168 7.06 1.01 8.77
CA ILE A 168 6.51 0.70 7.44
C ILE A 168 7.06 1.74 6.48
N LEU A 169 7.97 1.32 5.61
CA LEU A 169 8.55 2.20 4.60
C LEU A 169 7.62 2.26 3.39
N PRO A 170 7.20 3.47 2.95
CA PRO A 170 6.30 3.61 1.82
C PRO A 170 6.91 3.11 0.51
N ALA A 171 6.07 2.68 -0.41
CA ALA A 171 6.48 2.37 -1.77
C ALA A 171 7.06 3.60 -2.46
N GLY A 172 8.06 3.41 -3.33
CA GLY A 172 8.63 4.51 -4.10
C GLY A 172 10.09 4.30 -4.47
N THR A 173 10.73 5.38 -4.93
CA THR A 173 12.13 5.37 -5.37
C THR A 173 13.05 5.85 -4.26
N TYR A 174 14.10 5.08 -3.98
CA TYR A 174 15.09 5.33 -2.94
C TYR A 174 16.50 5.22 -3.49
N ASP A 175 17.46 5.86 -2.83
CA ASP A 175 18.88 5.54 -3.01
C ASP A 175 19.14 4.17 -2.36
N ALA A 176 19.81 3.29 -3.09
CA ALA A 176 20.02 1.93 -2.65
C ALA A 176 21.31 1.31 -3.18
N LEU A 177 21.95 0.53 -2.31
CA LEU A 177 22.93 -0.46 -2.73
C LEU A 177 22.21 -1.72 -3.17
N GLN A 178 22.48 -2.18 -4.37
CA GLN A 178 21.82 -3.33 -5.00
C GLN A 178 22.85 -4.40 -5.34
N ILE A 179 22.65 -5.60 -4.83
CA ILE A 179 23.42 -6.79 -5.17
C ILE A 179 22.53 -7.73 -5.97
N ASN A 180 22.83 -7.92 -7.22
CA ASN A 180 22.09 -8.81 -8.12
C ASN A 180 22.94 -10.03 -8.46
N ILE A 181 22.44 -11.24 -8.14
CA ILE A 181 23.10 -12.50 -8.42
C ILE A 181 22.51 -13.10 -9.69
N GLY A 182 23.37 -13.39 -10.67
CA GLY A 182 22.97 -13.99 -11.94
C GLY A 182 21.88 -13.18 -12.65
N ARG A 183 20.75 -13.78 -12.95
CA ARG A 183 19.61 -13.15 -13.64
C ARG A 183 18.75 -12.25 -12.76
N ALA A 184 18.97 -12.26 -11.45
CA ALA A 184 18.25 -11.47 -10.46
C ALA A 184 16.71 -11.64 -10.54
N LYS A 185 16.21 -12.86 -10.80
CA LYS A 185 14.78 -13.17 -10.95
C LYS A 185 14.15 -13.76 -9.69
N GLY A 186 14.95 -14.08 -8.67
CA GLY A 186 14.47 -14.62 -7.42
C GLY A 186 14.01 -13.55 -6.43
N HIS A 187 13.49 -14.01 -5.30
CA HIS A 187 13.02 -13.15 -4.22
C HIS A 187 14.13 -12.26 -3.65
N ASN A 188 13.78 -11.03 -3.36
CA ASN A 188 14.66 -10.05 -2.75
C ASN A 188 14.76 -10.23 -1.25
N TRP A 189 15.94 -9.92 -0.71
CA TRP A 189 16.12 -9.58 0.69
C TRP A 189 16.38 -8.07 0.82
N TRP A 190 15.88 -7.45 1.88
CA TRP A 190 15.82 -6.00 2.06
C TRP A 190 16.31 -5.56 3.42
N CYS A 191 16.98 -4.42 3.45
CA CYS A 191 17.28 -3.73 4.70
C CYS A 191 17.43 -2.21 4.49
N MET A 192 17.58 -1.48 5.60
CA MET A 192 17.96 -0.07 5.62
C MET A 192 19.42 0.04 6.02
N LEU A 193 20.24 0.62 5.15
CA LEU A 193 21.68 0.76 5.33
C LEU A 193 22.00 2.02 6.14
N TYR A 194 21.31 3.12 5.83
CA TYR A 194 21.40 4.36 6.56
C TYR A 194 19.98 4.84 6.93
N PRO A 195 19.72 5.26 8.16
CA PRO A 195 20.55 5.02 9.36
C PRO A 195 20.69 3.53 9.65
N SER A 196 21.82 3.11 10.20
CA SER A 196 22.29 1.72 10.29
C SER A 196 21.38 0.76 11.05
N ILE A 197 20.29 0.31 10.44
CA ILE A 197 19.39 -0.71 11.03
C ILE A 197 19.87 -2.12 10.69
N CYS A 198 20.52 -2.33 9.56
CA CYS A 198 21.00 -3.64 9.12
C CYS A 198 22.13 -4.23 9.96
N PHE A 199 22.87 -3.40 10.66
CA PHE A 199 24.07 -3.82 11.39
C PHE A 199 23.84 -4.04 12.88
N SER A 200 22.60 -3.93 13.31
CA SER A 200 22.25 -4.36 14.65
C SER A 200 22.27 -5.89 14.72
N ASP A 201 22.64 -6.44 15.87
CA ASP A 201 22.69 -7.88 16.16
C ASP A 201 21.38 -8.64 15.87
N ALA A 202 20.33 -7.97 15.44
CA ALA A 202 19.07 -8.56 14.93
C ALA A 202 19.25 -9.44 13.69
N LEU A 203 20.43 -9.44 13.03
CA LEU A 203 20.76 -10.41 11.98
C LEU A 203 21.50 -11.66 12.51
N ARG A 204 21.90 -11.67 13.76
CA ARG A 204 22.33 -12.91 14.41
C ARG A 204 21.10 -13.74 14.73
N PRO A 205 21.13 -15.06 14.50
CA PRO A 205 20.10 -15.92 15.05
C PRO A 205 20.03 -15.65 16.55
N VAL A 206 18.83 -15.36 17.04
CA VAL A 206 18.57 -15.14 18.46
C VAL A 206 19.03 -16.40 19.19
N ASN A 207 20.21 -16.35 19.84
CA ASN A 207 20.51 -17.30 20.86
C ASN A 207 19.57 -17.00 22.04
N GLU A 208 19.06 -18.04 22.67
CA GLU A 208 17.98 -18.02 23.66
C GLU A 208 18.22 -17.11 24.90
N ASP A 209 19.31 -16.40 24.97
CA ASP A 209 19.69 -15.52 26.06
C ASP A 209 19.41 -14.05 25.69
N GLY A 210 18.20 -13.61 25.99
CA GLY A 210 17.56 -12.33 25.69
C GLY A 210 18.30 -11.00 26.00
N GLU A 211 19.61 -10.95 26.04
CA GLU A 211 20.40 -9.76 26.46
C GLU A 211 20.80 -8.80 25.30
N SER A 212 20.57 -9.17 24.06
CA SER A 212 21.16 -8.44 22.92
C SER A 212 20.38 -7.22 22.42
N ALA A 213 19.09 -7.10 22.72
CA ALA A 213 18.24 -6.06 22.11
C ALA A 213 18.47 -4.65 22.67
N GLU A 214 18.71 -4.53 23.97
CA GLU A 214 18.79 -3.23 24.66
C GLU A 214 20.12 -2.47 24.42
N LYS A 215 21.21 -3.21 24.22
CA LYS A 215 22.54 -2.63 24.03
C LYS A 215 22.80 -2.08 22.62
N VAL A 216 22.04 -2.55 21.63
CA VAL A 216 22.15 -2.22 20.21
C VAL A 216 21.39 -0.93 19.85
N GLU A 217 20.39 -0.57 20.62
CA GLU A 217 19.57 0.64 20.39
C GLU A 217 20.36 1.94 20.64
N LYS A 218 21.43 1.88 21.42
CA LYS A 218 22.16 3.06 21.90
C LYS A 218 23.18 3.67 20.92
N SER A 219 23.51 2.98 19.81
CA SER A 219 24.49 3.45 18.80
C SER A 219 23.88 3.88 17.46
N ARG A 220 22.55 4.04 17.40
CA ARG A 220 21.82 4.41 16.18
C ARG A 220 21.44 5.87 16.20
N ILE A 221 21.58 6.55 15.07
CA ILE A 221 20.84 7.78 14.85
C ILE A 221 19.37 7.37 14.72
N PRO A 222 18.51 7.73 15.69
CA PRO A 222 17.11 7.32 15.60
C PRO A 222 16.48 7.97 14.36
N LEU A 223 15.70 7.22 13.59
CA LEU A 223 14.90 7.76 12.49
C LEU A 223 14.05 8.97 12.90
N GLN A 224 13.66 9.03 14.16
CA GLN A 224 12.96 10.16 14.76
C GLN A 224 13.73 11.48 14.62
N ASN A 225 15.07 11.45 14.69
CA ASN A 225 15.89 12.67 14.57
C ASN A 225 16.11 13.12 13.13
N LEU A 226 15.81 12.25 12.16
CA LEU A 226 16.03 12.50 10.73
C LEU A 226 14.75 12.95 10.00
N LEU A 227 13.60 12.56 10.49
CA LEU A 227 12.30 12.82 9.90
C LEU A 227 11.53 13.88 10.68
N SER A 228 10.58 14.54 10.03
CA SER A 228 9.60 15.36 10.75
C SER A 228 8.74 14.49 11.67
N ASP A 229 8.22 15.05 12.75
CA ASP A 229 7.33 14.32 13.69
C ASP A 229 6.12 13.71 12.98
N ALA A 230 5.62 14.38 11.94
CA ALA A 230 4.49 13.89 11.16
C ALA A 230 4.87 12.67 10.33
N ALA A 231 6.00 12.71 9.60
CA ALA A 231 6.51 11.61 8.80
C ALA A 231 6.89 10.42 9.69
N TYR A 232 7.55 10.67 10.82
CA TYR A 232 7.94 9.63 11.76
C TYR A 232 6.74 8.84 12.30
N ARG A 233 5.68 9.53 12.76
CA ARG A 233 4.45 8.87 13.22
C ARG A 233 3.78 8.06 12.12
N GLU A 234 3.79 8.57 10.89
CA GLU A 234 3.11 7.90 9.78
C GLU A 234 3.80 6.60 9.35
N ILE A 235 5.12 6.50 9.51
CA ILE A 235 5.86 5.26 9.22
C ILE A 235 5.85 4.27 10.39
N LEU A 236 5.46 4.69 11.61
CA LEU A 236 5.34 3.78 12.75
C LEU A 236 4.18 2.81 12.55
N LYS A 237 4.46 1.53 12.73
CA LYS A 237 3.47 0.46 12.58
C LYS A 237 2.32 0.56 13.60
N SER A 238 2.59 1.11 14.79
CA SER A 238 1.60 1.27 15.88
C SER A 238 0.49 2.26 15.55
N ASP A 239 0.75 3.26 14.71
CA ASP A 239 -0.18 4.34 14.44
C ASP A 239 -1.03 4.10 13.17
N ARG A 240 -0.73 3.06 12.41
CA ARG A 240 -1.57 2.66 11.28
C ARG A 240 -2.76 1.84 11.75
N ILE A 241 -3.93 2.47 11.82
CA ILE A 241 -5.21 1.76 11.92
C ILE A 241 -5.44 1.06 10.59
N SER A 242 -5.12 -0.23 10.52
CA SER A 242 -5.41 -1.03 9.33
C SER A 242 -6.92 -1.31 9.27
N PHE A 243 -7.67 -0.51 8.52
CA PHE A 243 -8.99 -0.91 8.05
C PHE A 243 -8.82 -2.06 7.04
N ARG A 244 -8.64 -3.27 7.53
CA ARG A 244 -8.83 -4.46 6.71
C ARG A 244 -10.32 -4.59 6.44
N PHE A 245 -10.77 -4.09 5.30
CA PHE A 245 -12.06 -4.46 4.75
C PHE A 245 -12.02 -5.96 4.45
N PHE A 246 -12.71 -6.72 5.28
CA PHE A 246 -12.99 -8.13 5.06
C PHE A 246 -14.02 -8.23 3.92
N TRP A 247 -13.55 -8.43 2.69
CA TRP A 247 -14.34 -9.07 1.65
C TRP A 247 -13.96 -10.56 1.65
N ARG A 248 -14.90 -11.33 2.11
CA ARG A 248 -14.90 -12.79 1.96
C ARG A 248 -15.77 -13.13 0.76
#